data_b638bde4b91b5ad146a4f2d305c63691
#
_entry.id   b638bde4b91b5ad146a4f2d305c63691
#
_cell.length_a   1.000
_cell.length_b   1.000
_cell.length_c   1.000
_cell.angle_alpha   90.00
_cell.angle_beta   90.00
_cell.angle_gamma   90.00
#
_symmetry.space_group_name_H-M   'P 1'
#
loop_
_entity.id
_entity.type
_entity.pdbx_description
1 polymer ?
#
loop_
_entity_poly.entity_id
_entity_poly.type
_entity_poly.pdbx_seq_one_letter_code
_entity_poly.pdbx_strand_id
1 'polypeptide(L)'
;MITPIILFLVGLVLLIKGGDWFVDGATGIAHRFHVPDLLIGATVVSIGTTLPEVMVSASSAVSGHGEIAYGNAIGSIICNTALIAAISIAVKPSRVDKKTLTIPVIFFYVSTALYLFSAYVTKRFDRVTGVLLLLIFVTYIGIQVYQAMHGKNPEAAAADAEGTEGAAAEADTASNSAGKDLLLLVIGAAFIAIGANLLVDNGIIIAGLLGVPESVIALTFVALGTSLPELVTAITSLRKGHGLLSLGNIIGANLFNLVLVSGVSILLSPFDLPNSKQIGAYNASLVVDIPVMLGVMLILTIPPLIKGKMTRLQGIILLAIYAAFCIFQFAL
;
A
#
# COMPACT_ATOMS: atom_id res chain seq x y z
N MET A 1 11.68 13.92 27.90
CA MET A 1 12.45 13.20 26.86
C MET A 1 12.43 11.68 26.97
N ILE A 2 12.51 11.08 28.18
CA ILE A 2 12.59 9.60 28.32
C ILE A 2 11.32 8.89 27.83
N THR A 3 10.13 9.38 28.19
CA THR A 3 8.85 8.74 27.82
C THR A 3 8.64 8.62 26.30
N PRO A 4 8.80 9.68 25.48
CA PRO A 4 8.70 9.55 24.03
C PRO A 4 9.71 8.56 23.43
N ILE A 5 10.94 8.51 23.95
CA ILE A 5 11.94 7.55 23.48
C ILE A 5 11.51 6.11 23.79
N ILE A 6 11.01 5.84 25.01
CA ILE A 6 10.53 4.51 25.38
C ILE A 6 9.34 4.10 24.49
N LEU A 7 8.36 4.99 24.31
CA LEU A 7 7.19 4.71 23.47
C LEU A 7 7.56 4.52 21.98
N PHE A 8 8.52 5.28 21.48
CA PHE A 8 9.07 5.09 20.13
C PHE A 8 9.71 3.68 19.99
N LEU A 9 10.53 3.26 20.96
CA LEU A 9 11.15 1.93 20.94
C LEU A 9 10.11 0.80 21.08
N VAL A 10 9.09 0.99 21.94
CA VAL A 10 7.95 0.05 22.04
C VAL A 10 7.21 -0.04 20.70
N GLY A 11 6.94 1.10 20.06
CA GLY A 11 6.34 1.15 18.72
C GLY A 11 7.15 0.35 17.70
N LEU A 12 8.48 0.50 17.70
CA LEU A 12 9.37 -0.25 16.82
C LEU A 12 9.30 -1.77 17.04
N VAL A 13 9.29 -2.21 18.32
CA VAL A 13 9.17 -3.64 18.65
C VAL A 13 7.81 -4.19 18.21
N LEU A 14 6.73 -3.43 18.44
CA LEU A 14 5.38 -3.84 18.00
C LEU A 14 5.30 -3.94 16.48
N LEU A 15 5.88 -3.00 15.73
CA LEU A 15 5.94 -3.06 14.28
C LEU A 15 6.65 -4.31 13.78
N ILE A 16 7.84 -4.62 14.32
CA ILE A 16 8.64 -5.77 13.90
C ILE A 16 7.89 -7.07 14.21
N LYS A 17 7.41 -7.25 15.43
CA LYS A 17 6.68 -8.46 15.85
C LYS A 17 5.32 -8.59 15.18
N GLY A 18 4.61 -7.47 15.04
CA GLY A 18 3.34 -7.42 14.30
C GLY A 18 3.52 -7.83 12.85
N GLY A 19 4.56 -7.31 12.19
CA GLY A 19 4.90 -7.70 10.82
C GLY A 19 5.21 -9.20 10.67
N ASP A 20 5.98 -9.78 11.60
CA ASP A 20 6.29 -11.22 11.61
C ASP A 20 5.00 -12.05 11.71
N TRP A 21 4.12 -11.74 12.66
CA TRP A 21 2.86 -12.47 12.87
C TRP A 21 1.85 -12.26 11.75
N PHE A 22 1.78 -11.04 11.21
CA PHE A 22 0.88 -10.70 10.11
C PHE A 22 1.22 -11.49 8.85
N VAL A 23 2.50 -11.54 8.50
CA VAL A 23 2.98 -12.30 7.34
C VAL A 23 2.78 -13.80 7.54
N ASP A 24 3.09 -14.34 8.75
CA ASP A 24 2.87 -15.76 9.06
C ASP A 24 1.38 -16.14 8.97
N GLY A 25 0.49 -15.31 9.50
CA GLY A 25 -0.96 -15.51 9.39
C GLY A 25 -1.44 -15.46 7.93
N ALA A 26 -0.97 -14.49 7.16
CA ALA A 26 -1.35 -14.34 5.75
C ALA A 26 -0.88 -15.51 4.89
N THR A 27 0.37 -15.93 5.04
CA THR A 27 0.94 -17.07 4.30
C THR A 27 0.31 -18.40 4.74
N GLY A 28 0.05 -18.58 6.04
CA GLY A 28 -0.68 -19.74 6.56
C GLY A 28 -2.08 -19.89 5.93
N ILE A 29 -2.81 -18.78 5.79
CA ILE A 29 -4.10 -18.74 5.09
C ILE A 29 -3.91 -19.08 3.60
N ALA A 30 -2.94 -18.46 2.92
CA ALA A 30 -2.66 -18.70 1.51
C ALA A 30 -2.40 -20.18 1.24
N HIS A 31 -1.49 -20.81 1.97
CA HIS A 31 -1.15 -22.23 1.83
C HIS A 31 -2.34 -23.15 2.08
N ARG A 32 -3.14 -22.87 3.12
CA ARG A 32 -4.31 -23.68 3.48
C ARG A 32 -5.39 -23.70 2.39
N PHE A 33 -5.64 -22.56 1.79
CA PHE A 33 -6.67 -22.41 0.74
C PHE A 33 -6.11 -22.55 -0.67
N HIS A 34 -4.82 -22.90 -0.81
CA HIS A 34 -4.12 -23.01 -2.10
C HIS A 34 -4.25 -21.73 -2.94
N VAL A 35 -4.22 -20.58 -2.27
CA VAL A 35 -4.31 -19.26 -2.88
C VAL A 35 -2.90 -18.71 -3.10
N PRO A 36 -2.56 -18.24 -4.31
CA PRO A 36 -1.26 -17.65 -4.56
C PRO A 36 -0.94 -16.46 -3.62
N ASP A 37 0.31 -16.37 -3.15
CA ASP A 37 0.78 -15.31 -2.25
C ASP A 37 0.45 -13.90 -2.77
N LEU A 38 0.61 -13.68 -4.07
CA LEU A 38 0.28 -12.39 -4.71
C LEU A 38 -1.20 -12.04 -4.56
N LEU A 39 -2.09 -13.01 -4.64
CA LEU A 39 -3.54 -12.80 -4.50
C LEU A 39 -3.91 -12.46 -3.04
N ILE A 40 -3.38 -13.18 -2.07
CA ILE A 40 -3.56 -12.88 -0.64
C ILE A 40 -2.98 -11.50 -0.31
N GLY A 41 -1.81 -11.18 -0.85
CA GLY A 41 -1.23 -9.84 -0.75
C GLY A 41 -2.18 -8.76 -1.27
N ALA A 42 -2.70 -8.95 -2.48
CA ALA A 42 -3.58 -7.99 -3.15
C ALA A 42 -5.01 -7.93 -2.59
N THR A 43 -5.35 -8.69 -1.57
CA THR A 43 -6.67 -8.71 -0.93
C THR A 43 -6.57 -8.56 0.59
N VAL A 44 -6.40 -9.67 1.31
CA VAL A 44 -6.47 -9.72 2.78
C VAL A 44 -5.40 -8.84 3.42
N VAL A 45 -4.17 -8.93 2.94
CA VAL A 45 -3.04 -8.16 3.47
C VAL A 45 -3.24 -6.68 3.18
N SER A 46 -3.61 -6.33 1.94
CA SER A 46 -3.87 -4.92 1.56
C SER A 46 -5.02 -4.30 2.34
N ILE A 47 -6.12 -5.04 2.61
CA ILE A 47 -7.21 -4.53 3.45
C ILE A 47 -6.66 -4.18 4.84
N GLY A 48 -5.89 -5.09 5.44
CA GLY A 48 -5.36 -4.88 6.80
C GLY A 48 -4.40 -3.70 6.89
N THR A 49 -3.50 -3.54 5.93
CA THR A 49 -2.51 -2.46 5.95
C THR A 49 -3.10 -1.10 5.54
N THR A 50 -4.15 -1.07 4.70
CA THR A 50 -4.77 0.18 4.22
C THR A 50 -5.87 0.73 5.18
N LEU A 51 -6.24 0.01 6.23
CA LEU A 51 -7.23 0.51 7.21
C LEU A 51 -6.83 1.84 7.87
N PRO A 52 -5.58 2.09 8.27
CA PRO A 52 -5.16 3.39 8.79
C PRO A 52 -5.41 4.54 7.80
N GLU A 53 -5.10 4.34 6.52
CA GLU A 53 -5.36 5.31 5.46
C GLU A 53 -6.85 5.63 5.31
N VAL A 54 -7.72 4.60 5.37
CA VAL A 54 -9.18 4.78 5.34
C VAL A 54 -9.62 5.65 6.50
N MET A 55 -9.15 5.35 7.72
CA MET A 55 -9.56 6.08 8.92
C MET A 55 -9.09 7.54 8.89
N VAL A 56 -7.83 7.79 8.52
CA VAL A 56 -7.26 9.14 8.43
C VAL A 56 -7.99 9.95 7.35
N SER A 57 -8.16 9.39 6.14
CA SER A 57 -8.78 10.10 5.03
C SER A 57 -10.27 10.36 5.26
N ALA A 58 -11.01 9.38 5.80
CA ALA A 58 -12.42 9.54 6.13
C ALA A 58 -12.63 10.61 7.22
N SER A 59 -11.85 10.56 8.29
CA SER A 59 -11.91 11.54 9.37
C SER A 59 -11.57 12.95 8.87
N SER A 60 -10.51 13.10 8.07
CA SER A 60 -10.11 14.37 7.48
C SER A 60 -11.19 14.94 6.57
N ALA A 61 -11.79 14.10 5.70
CA ALA A 61 -12.85 14.54 4.80
C ALA A 61 -14.09 15.02 5.57
N VAL A 62 -14.54 14.28 6.59
CA VAL A 62 -15.68 14.66 7.44
C VAL A 62 -15.40 15.96 8.21
N SER A 63 -14.13 16.19 8.60
CA SER A 63 -13.71 17.43 9.25
C SER A 63 -13.53 18.62 8.29
N GLY A 64 -13.87 18.46 7.01
CA GLY A 64 -13.76 19.52 5.99
C GLY A 64 -12.38 19.65 5.35
N HIS A 65 -11.46 18.72 5.63
CA HIS A 65 -10.09 18.72 5.10
C HIS A 65 -9.95 17.72 3.93
N GLY A 66 -10.75 17.89 2.87
CA GLY A 66 -10.71 17.01 1.68
C GLY A 66 -9.35 16.96 0.99
N GLU A 67 -8.55 18.04 1.09
CA GLU A 67 -7.18 18.08 0.58
C GLU A 67 -6.27 17.05 1.27
N ILE A 68 -6.46 16.80 2.58
CA ILE A 68 -5.70 15.79 3.32
C ILE A 68 -6.10 14.39 2.84
N ALA A 69 -7.41 14.15 2.65
CA ALA A 69 -7.89 12.86 2.14
C ALA A 69 -7.35 12.56 0.73
N TYR A 70 -7.36 13.56 -0.17
CA TYR A 70 -6.76 13.46 -1.50
C TYR A 70 -5.25 13.17 -1.41
N GLY A 71 -4.53 14.02 -0.65
CA GLY A 71 -3.08 13.92 -0.49
C GLY A 71 -2.64 12.58 0.09
N ASN A 72 -3.36 12.07 1.09
CA ASN A 72 -3.11 10.76 1.68
C ASN A 72 -3.27 9.63 0.64
N ALA A 73 -4.38 9.60 -0.11
CA ALA A 73 -4.60 8.55 -1.11
C ALA A 73 -3.56 8.57 -2.24
N ILE A 74 -3.32 9.73 -2.87
CA ILE A 74 -2.36 9.86 -3.97
C ILE A 74 -0.92 9.72 -3.49
N GLY A 75 -0.58 10.32 -2.34
CA GLY A 75 0.75 10.24 -1.73
C GLY A 75 1.11 8.81 -1.34
N SER A 76 0.17 8.05 -0.74
CA SER A 76 0.37 6.64 -0.40
C SER A 76 0.62 5.78 -1.65
N ILE A 77 -0.08 6.00 -2.77
CA ILE A 77 0.19 5.28 -4.03
C ILE A 77 1.60 5.57 -4.52
N ILE A 78 2.04 6.83 -4.49
CA ILE A 78 3.40 7.21 -4.92
C ILE A 78 4.44 6.59 -3.98
N CYS A 79 4.25 6.70 -2.67
CA CYS A 79 5.14 6.14 -1.64
C CYS A 79 5.23 4.61 -1.77
N ASN A 80 4.11 3.92 -1.79
CA ASN A 80 4.04 2.47 -1.91
C ASN A 80 4.75 1.97 -3.18
N THR A 81 4.56 2.66 -4.29
CA THR A 81 5.14 2.28 -5.59
C THR A 81 6.60 2.67 -5.71
N ALA A 82 6.90 3.95 -5.50
CA ALA A 82 8.20 4.51 -5.85
C ALA A 82 9.23 4.43 -4.71
N LEU A 83 8.80 4.14 -3.47
CA LEU A 83 9.68 3.86 -2.35
C LEU A 83 9.62 2.37 -1.97
N ILE A 84 8.47 1.86 -1.53
CA ILE A 84 8.37 0.55 -0.88
C ILE A 84 8.57 -0.59 -1.90
N ALA A 85 7.78 -0.61 -3.00
CA ALA A 85 7.97 -1.58 -4.07
C ALA A 85 9.34 -1.44 -4.72
N ALA A 86 9.79 -0.22 -4.91
CA ALA A 86 11.07 0.08 -5.53
C ALA A 86 12.25 -0.49 -4.75
N ILE A 87 12.28 -0.34 -3.41
CA ILE A 87 13.28 -0.98 -2.53
C ILE A 87 13.21 -2.50 -2.69
N SER A 88 12.00 -3.07 -2.61
CA SER A 88 11.79 -4.51 -2.73
C SER A 88 12.35 -5.07 -4.04
N ILE A 89 12.05 -4.42 -5.17
CA ILE A 89 12.50 -4.82 -6.51
C ILE A 89 14.00 -4.61 -6.70
N ALA A 90 14.56 -3.51 -6.17
CA ALA A 90 15.98 -3.22 -6.26
C ALA A 90 16.82 -4.25 -5.48
N VAL A 91 16.34 -4.67 -4.31
CA VAL A 91 17.02 -5.68 -3.48
C VAL A 91 16.86 -7.08 -4.06
N LYS A 92 15.60 -7.51 -4.31
CA LYS A 92 15.28 -8.85 -4.79
C LYS A 92 14.33 -8.81 -5.99
N PRO A 93 14.87 -8.70 -7.23
CA PRO A 93 14.04 -8.82 -8.43
C PRO A 93 13.31 -10.15 -8.45
N SER A 94 12.03 -10.15 -8.83
CA SER A 94 11.19 -11.34 -8.82
C SER A 94 10.55 -11.60 -10.19
N ARG A 95 10.23 -12.87 -10.47
CA ARG A 95 9.32 -13.24 -11.55
C ARG A 95 7.89 -13.07 -11.05
N VAL A 96 7.00 -12.69 -11.96
CA VAL A 96 5.60 -12.43 -11.65
C VAL A 96 4.74 -13.20 -12.63
N ASP A 97 3.75 -13.92 -12.10
CA ASP A 97 2.73 -14.50 -12.96
C ASP A 97 1.83 -13.40 -13.53
N LYS A 98 1.82 -13.32 -14.86
CA LYS A 98 1.06 -12.31 -15.60
C LYS A 98 -0.44 -12.43 -15.34
N LYS A 99 -0.97 -13.66 -15.21
CA LYS A 99 -2.41 -13.90 -15.03
C LYS A 99 -2.89 -13.33 -13.71
N THR A 100 -2.15 -13.59 -12.64
CA THR A 100 -2.47 -13.10 -11.29
C THR A 100 -2.32 -11.58 -11.18
N LEU A 101 -1.33 -11.00 -11.87
CA LEU A 101 -1.10 -9.55 -11.88
C LEU A 101 -2.15 -8.77 -12.70
N THR A 102 -2.71 -9.37 -13.75
CA THR A 102 -3.54 -8.66 -14.72
C THR A 102 -4.79 -8.06 -14.10
N ILE A 103 -5.51 -8.79 -13.25
CA ILE A 103 -6.78 -8.32 -12.68
C ILE A 103 -6.59 -7.11 -11.76
N PRO A 104 -5.71 -7.14 -10.74
CA PRO A 104 -5.47 -5.96 -9.90
C PRO A 104 -5.06 -4.73 -10.72
N VAL A 105 -4.22 -4.93 -11.75
CA VAL A 105 -3.76 -3.83 -12.62
C VAL A 105 -4.87 -3.25 -13.47
N ILE A 106 -5.74 -4.08 -14.06
CA ILE A 106 -6.90 -3.60 -14.82
C ILE A 106 -7.81 -2.77 -13.91
N PHE A 107 -8.13 -3.27 -12.72
CA PHE A 107 -8.98 -2.57 -11.78
C PHE A 107 -8.36 -1.25 -11.31
N PHE A 108 -7.03 -1.21 -11.10
CA PHE A 108 -6.32 0.02 -10.79
C PHE A 108 -6.51 1.07 -11.91
N TYR A 109 -6.29 0.71 -13.18
CA TYR A 109 -6.40 1.68 -14.28
C TYR A 109 -7.84 2.07 -14.60
N VAL A 110 -8.82 1.17 -14.42
CA VAL A 110 -10.26 1.51 -14.52
C VAL A 110 -10.62 2.54 -13.44
N SER A 111 -10.20 2.30 -12.20
CA SER A 111 -10.43 3.25 -11.09
C SER A 111 -9.71 4.57 -11.32
N THR A 112 -8.48 4.52 -11.83
CA THR A 112 -7.72 5.70 -12.21
C THR A 112 -8.41 6.50 -13.30
N ALA A 113 -8.99 5.88 -14.32
CA ALA A 113 -9.72 6.59 -15.37
C ALA A 113 -10.91 7.37 -14.81
N LEU A 114 -11.68 6.78 -13.89
CA LEU A 114 -12.77 7.47 -13.17
C LEU A 114 -12.23 8.62 -12.32
N TYR A 115 -11.13 8.40 -11.61
CA TYR A 115 -10.48 9.41 -10.77
C TYR A 115 -9.97 10.59 -11.60
N LEU A 116 -9.33 10.31 -12.74
CA LEU A 116 -8.88 11.33 -13.70
C LEU A 116 -10.05 12.13 -14.27
N PHE A 117 -11.15 11.47 -14.63
CA PHE A 117 -12.35 12.17 -15.09
C PHE A 117 -12.81 13.18 -14.04
N SER A 118 -12.91 12.77 -12.77
CA SER A 118 -13.30 13.66 -11.68
C SER A 118 -12.29 14.81 -11.48
N ALA A 119 -10.98 14.53 -11.57
CA ALA A 119 -9.94 15.53 -11.35
C ALA A 119 -9.83 16.55 -12.49
N TYR A 120 -9.81 16.08 -13.75
CA TYR A 120 -9.54 16.96 -14.90
C TYR A 120 -10.79 17.59 -15.52
N VAL A 121 -11.94 16.87 -15.49
CA VAL A 121 -13.17 17.33 -16.14
C VAL A 121 -14.09 18.06 -15.16
N THR A 122 -14.47 17.39 -14.06
CA THR A 122 -15.39 17.98 -13.08
C THR A 122 -14.69 18.86 -12.06
N LYS A 123 -13.39 18.66 -11.85
CA LYS A 123 -12.56 19.32 -10.80
C LYS A 123 -13.14 19.14 -9.40
N ARG A 124 -14.01 18.17 -9.23
CA ARG A 124 -14.72 17.87 -7.99
C ARG A 124 -14.88 16.36 -7.84
N PHE A 125 -14.71 15.89 -6.63
CA PHE A 125 -15.00 14.54 -6.21
C PHE A 125 -16.37 14.52 -5.52
N ASP A 126 -17.38 14.07 -6.23
CA ASP A 126 -18.78 14.02 -5.77
C ASP A 126 -19.17 12.63 -5.25
N ARG A 127 -20.35 12.52 -4.63
CA ARG A 127 -20.83 11.25 -4.08
C ARG A 127 -21.00 10.17 -5.14
N VAL A 128 -21.32 10.54 -6.39
CA VAL A 128 -21.45 9.57 -7.50
C VAL A 128 -20.10 8.93 -7.76
N THR A 129 -19.04 9.73 -7.83
CA THR A 129 -17.65 9.24 -7.93
C THR A 129 -17.31 8.30 -6.77
N GLY A 130 -17.65 8.68 -5.53
CA GLY A 130 -17.41 7.85 -4.34
C GLY A 130 -18.13 6.50 -4.42
N VAL A 131 -19.42 6.49 -4.80
CA VAL A 131 -20.21 5.25 -4.97
C VAL A 131 -19.62 4.37 -6.08
N LEU A 132 -19.25 4.94 -7.23
CA LEU A 132 -18.67 4.17 -8.34
C LEU A 132 -17.32 3.54 -7.94
N LEU A 133 -16.46 4.27 -7.21
CA LEU A 133 -15.20 3.72 -6.70
C LEU A 133 -15.45 2.55 -5.74
N LEU A 134 -16.40 2.68 -4.82
CA LEU A 134 -16.78 1.59 -3.91
C LEU A 134 -17.41 0.39 -4.63
N LEU A 135 -18.18 0.61 -5.67
CA LEU A 135 -18.69 -0.48 -6.52
C LEU A 135 -17.56 -1.23 -7.23
N ILE A 136 -16.54 -0.50 -7.72
CA ILE A 136 -15.34 -1.12 -8.30
C ILE A 136 -14.62 -1.96 -7.22
N PHE A 137 -14.49 -1.45 -5.99
CA PHE A 137 -13.91 -2.20 -4.87
C PHE A 137 -14.66 -3.51 -4.59
N VAL A 138 -15.99 -3.44 -4.41
CA VAL A 138 -16.81 -4.64 -4.15
C VAL A 138 -16.72 -5.65 -5.29
N THR A 139 -16.74 -5.16 -6.54
CA THR A 139 -16.60 -6.00 -7.72
C THR A 139 -15.23 -6.69 -7.76
N TYR A 140 -14.16 -5.94 -7.49
CA TYR A 140 -12.80 -6.48 -7.41
C TYR A 140 -12.69 -7.59 -6.36
N ILE A 141 -13.13 -7.32 -5.13
CA ILE A 141 -13.10 -8.31 -4.04
C ILE A 141 -13.95 -9.55 -4.41
N GLY A 142 -15.15 -9.33 -4.98
CA GLY A 142 -16.00 -10.45 -5.44
C GLY A 142 -15.33 -11.35 -6.47
N ILE A 143 -14.62 -10.77 -7.44
CA ILE A 143 -13.84 -11.53 -8.44
C ILE A 143 -12.69 -12.27 -7.78
N GLN A 144 -11.95 -11.65 -6.87
CA GLN A 144 -10.82 -12.26 -6.18
C GLN A 144 -11.27 -13.45 -5.30
N VAL A 145 -12.36 -13.28 -4.56
CA VAL A 145 -12.96 -14.36 -3.76
C VAL A 145 -13.44 -15.50 -4.67
N TYR A 146 -14.12 -15.18 -5.78
CA TYR A 146 -14.57 -16.19 -6.74
C TYR A 146 -13.39 -16.99 -7.30
N GLN A 147 -12.30 -16.32 -7.67
CA GLN A 147 -11.08 -16.99 -8.16
C GLN A 147 -10.42 -17.87 -7.08
N ALA A 148 -10.34 -17.38 -5.84
CA ALA A 148 -9.82 -18.15 -4.73
C ALA A 148 -10.62 -19.44 -4.47
N MET A 149 -11.96 -19.38 -4.63
CA MET A 149 -12.84 -20.52 -4.42
C MET A 149 -12.87 -21.52 -5.60
N HIS A 150 -12.66 -21.09 -6.83
CA HIS A 150 -12.80 -21.91 -8.04
C HIS A 150 -11.50 -22.11 -8.82
N GLY A 151 -10.44 -21.40 -8.46
CA GLY A 151 -9.13 -21.47 -9.11
C GLY A 151 -8.36 -22.72 -8.69
N LYS A 152 -8.64 -23.85 -9.33
CA LYS A 152 -7.74 -25.01 -9.33
C LYS A 152 -6.58 -24.72 -10.29
N ASN A 153 -5.52 -24.09 -9.86
CA ASN A 153 -4.30 -23.95 -10.65
C ASN A 153 -3.11 -24.58 -9.90
N PRO A 154 -2.82 -25.89 -10.12
CA PRO A 154 -1.62 -26.53 -9.58
C PRO A 154 -0.31 -25.89 -10.08
N GLU A 155 -0.34 -25.25 -11.27
CA GLU A 155 0.83 -24.58 -11.86
C GLU A 155 1.21 -23.26 -11.18
N ALA A 156 0.24 -22.53 -10.60
CA ALA A 156 0.52 -21.32 -9.85
C ALA A 156 1.20 -21.64 -8.51
N ALA A 157 0.79 -22.73 -7.85
CA ALA A 157 1.44 -23.24 -6.64
C ALA A 157 2.88 -23.75 -6.91
N ALA A 158 3.13 -24.27 -8.12
CA ALA A 158 4.47 -24.71 -8.51
C ALA A 158 5.43 -23.56 -8.83
N ALA A 159 4.92 -22.46 -9.40
CA ALA A 159 5.74 -21.27 -9.67
C ALA A 159 6.14 -20.53 -8.39
N ASP A 160 5.30 -20.57 -7.35
CA ASP A 160 5.63 -20.08 -6.01
C ASP A 160 6.67 -20.98 -5.32
N ALA A 161 6.66 -22.28 -5.60
CA ALA A 161 7.61 -23.25 -5.05
C ALA A 161 9.04 -23.11 -5.65
N GLU A 162 9.17 -22.76 -6.94
CA GLU A 162 10.50 -22.48 -7.55
C GLU A 162 11.17 -21.19 -7.03
N GLY A 163 10.39 -20.26 -6.43
CA GLY A 163 10.92 -19.07 -5.73
C GLY A 163 11.44 -19.35 -4.32
N THR A 164 11.17 -20.52 -3.76
CA THR A 164 11.40 -20.88 -2.34
C THR A 164 12.47 -21.95 -2.12
N GLU A 165 13.43 -22.16 -3.01
CA GLU A 165 14.54 -23.12 -2.77
C GLU A 165 15.39 -22.86 -1.51
N GLY A 166 15.07 -21.82 -0.71
CA GLY A 166 15.73 -21.50 0.56
C GLY A 166 14.89 -21.72 1.83
N ALA A 167 13.57 -21.94 1.71
CA ALA A 167 12.66 -22.02 2.88
C ALA A 167 12.01 -23.41 3.08
N ALA A 168 12.34 -24.39 2.26
CA ALA A 168 11.74 -25.74 2.30
C ALA A 168 12.20 -26.62 3.48
N ALA A 169 13.05 -26.12 4.38
CA ALA A 169 13.62 -26.94 5.48
C ALA A 169 12.83 -26.89 6.80
N GLU A 170 11.80 -26.03 6.94
CA GLU A 170 11.02 -25.91 8.19
C GLU A 170 9.50 -26.12 8.03
N ALA A 171 9.04 -26.54 6.86
CA ALA A 171 7.60 -26.69 6.57
C ALA A 171 6.97 -28.01 7.05
N ASP A 172 7.66 -28.81 7.85
CA ASP A 172 7.18 -30.15 8.25
C ASP A 172 6.87 -30.27 9.75
N THR A 173 6.28 -29.27 10.37
CA THR A 173 5.62 -29.46 11.66
C THR A 173 4.47 -28.46 11.88
N ALA A 174 3.32 -29.01 12.10
CA ALA A 174 2.13 -28.46 12.70
C ALA A 174 1.00 -28.06 11.75
N SER A 175 0.00 -28.89 11.75
CA SER A 175 -1.41 -28.59 11.61
C SER A 175 -1.80 -27.36 12.46
N ASN A 176 -1.33 -26.16 12.10
CA ASN A 176 -1.85 -24.93 12.68
C ASN A 176 -3.33 -24.82 12.28
N SER A 177 -4.24 -24.64 13.23
CA SER A 177 -5.64 -24.48 12.91
C SER A 177 -5.84 -23.17 12.13
N ALA A 178 -6.78 -23.12 11.16
CA ALA A 178 -7.15 -21.89 10.46
C ALA A 178 -7.43 -20.72 11.44
N GLY A 179 -7.91 -21.03 12.65
CA GLY A 179 -8.11 -20.07 13.71
C GLY A 179 -6.80 -19.45 14.21
N LYS A 180 -5.70 -20.20 14.25
CA LYS A 180 -4.40 -19.66 14.64
C LYS A 180 -3.84 -18.72 13.58
N ASP A 181 -3.96 -19.11 12.29
CA ASP A 181 -3.49 -18.26 11.18
C ASP A 181 -4.27 -16.94 11.12
N LEU A 182 -5.59 -17.00 11.29
CA LEU A 182 -6.43 -15.82 11.38
C LEU A 182 -6.11 -14.96 12.63
N LEU A 183 -5.86 -15.60 13.77
CA LEU A 183 -5.49 -14.89 14.99
C LEU A 183 -4.15 -14.15 14.82
N LEU A 184 -3.14 -14.81 14.23
CA LEU A 184 -1.85 -14.19 13.93
C LEU A 184 -2.01 -13.01 12.97
N LEU A 185 -2.86 -13.14 11.94
CA LEU A 185 -3.16 -12.05 11.00
C LEU A 185 -3.77 -10.86 11.72
N VAL A 186 -4.81 -11.08 12.53
CA VAL A 186 -5.53 -9.99 13.24
C VAL A 186 -4.66 -9.33 14.31
N ILE A 187 -3.97 -10.11 15.13
CA ILE A 187 -3.09 -9.57 16.16
C ILE A 187 -1.89 -8.87 15.53
N GLY A 188 -1.32 -9.45 14.47
CA GLY A 188 -0.25 -8.83 13.70
C GLY A 188 -0.65 -7.48 13.14
N ALA A 189 -1.83 -7.37 12.50
CA ALA A 189 -2.38 -6.12 11.99
C ALA A 189 -2.57 -5.07 13.11
N ALA A 190 -3.14 -5.48 14.26
CA ALA A 190 -3.32 -4.60 15.41
C ALA A 190 -1.96 -4.09 15.95
N PHE A 191 -0.96 -4.96 16.06
CA PHE A 191 0.38 -4.57 16.52
C PHE A 191 1.08 -3.63 15.54
N ILE A 192 0.92 -3.84 14.21
CA ILE A 192 1.43 -2.93 13.19
C ILE A 192 0.78 -1.55 13.36
N ALA A 193 -0.55 -1.49 13.44
CA ALA A 193 -1.28 -0.22 13.56
C ALA A 193 -0.90 0.55 14.85
N ILE A 194 -0.90 -0.13 16.00
CA ILE A 194 -0.52 0.48 17.30
C ILE A 194 0.96 0.91 17.25
N GLY A 195 1.84 0.04 16.74
CA GLY A 195 3.26 0.31 16.64
C GLY A 195 3.58 1.49 15.73
N ALA A 196 2.88 1.60 14.58
CA ALA A 196 3.02 2.73 13.66
C ALA A 196 2.62 4.05 14.34
N ASN A 197 1.47 4.10 15.00
CA ASN A 197 1.02 5.29 15.72
C ASN A 197 2.00 5.70 16.82
N LEU A 198 2.44 4.76 17.67
CA LEU A 198 3.42 5.05 18.71
C LEU A 198 4.73 5.58 18.14
N LEU A 199 5.21 5.02 17.05
CA LEU A 199 6.47 5.44 16.41
C LEU A 199 6.33 6.84 15.81
N VAL A 200 5.23 7.12 15.10
CA VAL A 200 4.98 8.42 14.45
C VAL A 200 4.77 9.52 15.50
N ASP A 201 3.84 9.34 16.43
CA ASP A 201 3.50 10.36 17.44
C ASP A 201 4.72 10.74 18.29
N ASN A 202 5.46 9.73 18.75
CA ASN A 202 6.64 9.97 19.58
C ASN A 202 7.84 10.44 18.75
N GLY A 203 7.95 10.02 17.48
CA GLY A 203 8.93 10.53 16.53
C GLY A 203 8.75 12.04 16.30
N ILE A 204 7.51 12.50 16.13
CA ILE A 204 7.16 13.92 16.02
C ILE A 204 7.59 14.69 17.27
N ILE A 205 7.29 14.16 18.47
CA ILE A 205 7.68 14.80 19.72
C ILE A 205 9.21 14.89 19.85
N ILE A 206 9.92 13.80 19.54
CA ILE A 206 11.40 13.76 19.60
C ILE A 206 11.99 14.77 18.59
N ALA A 207 11.49 14.79 17.35
CA ALA A 207 11.95 15.71 16.32
C ALA A 207 11.71 17.18 16.72
N GLY A 208 10.56 17.49 17.31
CA GLY A 208 10.25 18.81 17.85
C GLY A 208 11.23 19.23 18.96
N LEU A 209 11.53 18.30 19.89
CA LEU A 209 12.52 18.53 20.96
C LEU A 209 13.95 18.74 20.44
N LEU A 210 14.26 18.21 19.28
CA LEU A 210 15.54 18.40 18.58
C LEU A 210 15.58 19.67 17.70
N GLY A 211 14.48 20.45 17.69
CA GLY A 211 14.39 21.71 16.94
C GLY A 211 14.12 21.52 15.43
N VAL A 212 13.60 20.36 15.02
CA VAL A 212 13.19 20.14 13.62
C VAL A 212 11.92 20.98 13.35
N PRO A 213 11.84 21.76 12.25
CA PRO A 213 10.66 22.56 11.92
C PRO A 213 9.39 21.71 11.76
N GLU A 214 8.24 22.21 12.23
CA GLU A 214 6.94 21.51 12.15
C GLU A 214 6.56 21.12 10.73
N SER A 215 6.85 21.98 9.75
CA SER A 215 6.59 21.69 8.33
C SER A 215 7.35 20.46 7.83
N VAL A 216 8.61 20.28 8.27
CA VAL A 216 9.44 19.12 7.92
C VAL A 216 8.90 17.88 8.62
N ILE A 217 8.48 18.01 9.91
CA ILE A 217 7.88 16.90 10.66
C ILE A 217 6.61 16.41 9.97
N ALA A 218 5.70 17.32 9.61
CA ALA A 218 4.44 16.97 8.96
C ALA A 218 4.65 16.25 7.62
N LEU A 219 5.56 16.73 6.79
CA LEU A 219 5.84 16.17 5.47
C LEU A 219 6.59 14.82 5.52
N THR A 220 7.38 14.56 6.58
CA THR A 220 8.17 13.34 6.68
C THR A 220 7.52 12.29 7.58
N PHE A 221 7.23 12.61 8.84
CA PHE A 221 6.74 11.64 9.82
C PHE A 221 5.27 11.29 9.64
N VAL A 222 4.41 12.26 9.29
CA VAL A 222 2.99 11.98 9.10
C VAL A 222 2.75 11.27 7.77
N ALA A 223 3.35 11.76 6.67
CA ALA A 223 3.17 11.16 5.35
C ALA A 223 3.74 9.73 5.23
N LEU A 224 4.89 9.47 5.88
CA LEU A 224 5.45 8.11 5.94
C LEU A 224 4.70 7.23 6.97
N GLY A 225 4.09 7.85 7.99
CA GLY A 225 3.48 7.13 9.10
C GLY A 225 2.32 6.24 8.68
N THR A 226 1.47 6.71 7.80
CA THR A 226 0.34 5.93 7.29
C THR A 226 0.80 4.76 6.42
N SER A 227 1.93 4.87 5.72
CA SER A 227 2.50 3.79 4.89
C SER A 227 3.51 2.90 5.62
N LEU A 228 3.70 3.07 6.94
CA LEU A 228 4.56 2.18 7.74
C LEU A 228 4.07 0.72 7.76
N PRO A 229 2.76 0.43 7.87
CA PRO A 229 2.26 -0.93 7.79
C PRO A 229 2.68 -1.64 6.49
N GLU A 230 2.55 -0.97 5.35
CA GLU A 230 2.96 -1.48 4.05
C GLU A 230 4.46 -1.72 3.98
N LEU A 231 5.26 -0.78 4.48
CA LEU A 231 6.72 -0.89 4.51
C LEU A 231 7.17 -2.09 5.36
N VAL A 232 6.63 -2.22 6.56
CA VAL A 232 6.96 -3.33 7.48
C VAL A 232 6.56 -4.67 6.88
N THR A 233 5.35 -4.76 6.33
CA THR A 233 4.85 -5.97 5.66
C THR A 233 5.72 -6.32 4.45
N ALA A 234 6.12 -5.34 3.64
CA ALA A 234 6.97 -5.56 2.49
C ALA A 234 8.36 -6.09 2.90
N ILE A 235 9.01 -5.46 3.88
CA ILE A 235 10.33 -5.89 4.39
C ILE A 235 10.24 -7.29 4.99
N THR A 236 9.22 -7.56 5.82
CA THR A 236 9.04 -8.86 6.48
C THR A 236 8.78 -9.95 5.46
N SER A 237 7.90 -9.72 4.47
CA SER A 237 7.62 -10.67 3.39
C SER A 237 8.88 -10.98 2.59
N LEU A 238 9.71 -9.99 2.27
CA LEU A 238 10.97 -10.19 1.57
C LEU A 238 11.97 -11.04 2.39
N ARG A 239 12.10 -10.73 3.69
CA ARG A 239 12.98 -11.48 4.61
C ARG A 239 12.55 -12.93 4.74
N LYS A 240 11.25 -13.20 4.77
CA LYS A 240 10.68 -14.55 4.85
C LYS A 240 10.58 -15.28 3.50
N GLY A 241 11.04 -14.66 2.40
CA GLY A 241 11.03 -15.28 1.06
C GLY A 241 9.75 -15.10 0.27
N HIS A 242 8.72 -14.47 0.84
CA HIS A 242 7.40 -14.23 0.22
C HIS A 242 7.36 -12.91 -0.58
N GLY A 243 8.26 -12.73 -1.55
CA GLY A 243 8.35 -11.49 -2.33
C GLY A 243 7.09 -11.20 -3.16
N LEU A 244 6.37 -12.22 -3.60
CA LEU A 244 5.09 -12.06 -4.32
C LEU A 244 3.97 -11.55 -3.40
N LEU A 245 3.95 -11.94 -2.12
CA LEU A 245 3.05 -11.39 -1.12
C LEU A 245 3.26 -9.87 -0.96
N SER A 246 4.53 -9.45 -0.83
CA SER A 246 4.90 -8.02 -0.76
C SER A 246 4.41 -7.24 -1.98
N LEU A 247 4.64 -7.78 -3.19
CA LEU A 247 4.20 -7.13 -4.42
C LEU A 247 2.69 -7.06 -4.52
N GLY A 248 1.99 -8.16 -4.19
CA GLY A 248 0.54 -8.23 -4.14
C GLY A 248 -0.02 -7.18 -3.19
N ASN A 249 0.54 -7.09 -1.97
CA ASN A 249 0.14 -6.09 -0.98
C ASN A 249 0.27 -4.66 -1.54
N ILE A 250 1.39 -4.31 -2.16
CA ILE A 250 1.60 -2.96 -2.67
C ILE A 250 0.61 -2.62 -3.81
N ILE A 251 0.40 -3.54 -4.75
CA ILE A 251 -0.54 -3.32 -5.86
C ILE A 251 -1.97 -3.24 -5.35
N GLY A 252 -2.34 -4.11 -4.40
CA GLY A 252 -3.64 -4.08 -3.76
C GLY A 252 -3.88 -2.81 -2.94
N ALA A 253 -2.91 -2.40 -2.11
CA ALA A 253 -2.97 -1.17 -1.34
C ALA A 253 -3.12 0.07 -2.24
N ASN A 254 -2.41 0.11 -3.38
CA ASN A 254 -2.56 1.19 -4.35
C ASN A 254 -3.95 1.23 -4.97
N LEU A 255 -4.51 0.08 -5.36
CA LEU A 255 -5.89 0.01 -5.81
C LEU A 255 -6.85 0.47 -4.71
N PHE A 256 -6.65 0.03 -3.46
CA PHE A 256 -7.53 0.36 -2.34
C PHE A 256 -7.44 1.84 -1.94
N ASN A 257 -6.29 2.47 -2.10
CA ASN A 257 -6.16 3.92 -1.94
C ASN A 257 -7.07 4.69 -2.92
N LEU A 258 -7.22 4.22 -4.17
CA LEU A 258 -8.17 4.80 -5.11
C LEU A 258 -9.62 4.44 -4.80
N VAL A 259 -9.93 3.14 -4.59
CA VAL A 259 -11.32 2.68 -4.58
C VAL A 259 -11.94 2.69 -3.19
N LEU A 260 -11.20 2.33 -2.14
CA LEU A 260 -11.70 2.26 -0.77
C LEU A 260 -11.45 3.56 -0.01
N VAL A 261 -10.19 4.00 0.08
CA VAL A 261 -9.82 5.21 0.83
C VAL A 261 -10.49 6.44 0.22
N SER A 262 -10.30 6.69 -1.08
CA SER A 262 -10.94 7.82 -1.76
C SER A 262 -12.45 7.61 -1.84
N GLY A 263 -12.94 6.40 -2.15
CA GLY A 263 -14.37 6.11 -2.25
C GLY A 263 -15.14 6.41 -0.97
N VAL A 264 -14.64 5.96 0.19
CA VAL A 264 -15.24 6.23 1.51
C VAL A 264 -15.19 7.72 1.83
N SER A 265 -14.03 8.36 1.67
CA SER A 265 -13.84 9.77 1.99
C SER A 265 -14.75 10.68 1.15
N ILE A 266 -14.83 10.44 -0.17
CA ILE A 266 -15.68 11.20 -1.09
C ILE A 266 -17.17 10.96 -0.81
N LEU A 267 -17.56 9.72 -0.49
CA LEU A 267 -18.95 9.40 -0.16
C LEU A 267 -19.42 10.12 1.10
N LEU A 268 -18.58 10.14 2.14
CA LEU A 268 -18.89 10.80 3.42
C LEU A 268 -18.92 12.32 3.25
N SER A 269 -17.90 12.90 2.63
CA SER A 269 -17.79 14.34 2.44
C SER A 269 -17.19 14.65 1.07
N PRO A 270 -18.02 15.00 0.06
CA PRO A 270 -17.53 15.44 -1.24
C PRO A 270 -16.64 16.69 -1.14
N PHE A 271 -15.58 16.75 -1.94
CA PHE A 271 -14.65 17.86 -1.93
C PHE A 271 -14.17 18.21 -3.34
N ASP A 272 -13.70 19.45 -3.50
CA ASP A 272 -13.13 19.92 -4.75
C ASP A 272 -11.66 19.45 -4.87
N LEU A 273 -11.14 19.38 -6.10
CA LEU A 273 -9.74 19.09 -6.33
C LEU A 273 -8.87 20.12 -5.57
N PRO A 274 -7.88 19.67 -4.76
CA PRO A 274 -6.98 20.59 -4.06
C PRO A 274 -6.37 21.61 -4.99
N ASN A 275 -6.39 22.88 -4.59
CA ASN A 275 -5.87 24.00 -5.36
C ASN A 275 -4.92 24.89 -4.54
N SER A 276 -4.48 24.42 -3.39
CA SER A 276 -3.58 25.11 -2.47
C SER A 276 -2.18 25.32 -3.04
N LYS A 277 -1.70 24.37 -3.87
CA LYS A 277 -0.39 24.44 -4.52
C LYS A 277 -0.52 24.71 -6.01
N GLN A 278 0.22 25.70 -6.50
CA GLN A 278 0.25 26.09 -7.91
C GLN A 278 1.67 26.20 -8.45
N ILE A 279 1.86 25.81 -9.71
CA ILE A 279 3.10 25.95 -10.48
C ILE A 279 2.82 26.96 -11.59
N GLY A 280 3.18 28.22 -11.34
CA GLY A 280 2.74 29.32 -12.21
C GLY A 280 1.22 29.42 -12.26
N ALA A 281 0.61 29.19 -13.42
CA ALA A 281 -0.85 29.22 -13.63
C ALA A 281 -1.51 27.83 -13.48
N TYR A 282 -0.77 26.78 -13.19
CA TYR A 282 -1.26 25.40 -13.21
C TYR A 282 -1.39 24.84 -11.80
N ASN A 283 -2.47 24.08 -11.58
CA ASN A 283 -2.69 23.33 -10.35
C ASN A 283 -1.66 22.18 -10.23
N ALA A 284 -0.87 22.16 -9.12
CA ALA A 284 0.18 21.17 -8.90
C ALA A 284 -0.36 19.73 -8.88
N SER A 285 -1.57 19.51 -8.36
CA SER A 285 -2.19 18.18 -8.34
C SER A 285 -2.42 17.61 -9.75
N LEU A 286 -2.78 18.49 -10.71
CA LEU A 286 -3.01 18.07 -12.11
C LEU A 286 -1.72 17.86 -12.90
N VAL A 287 -0.68 18.67 -12.65
CA VAL A 287 0.53 18.66 -13.48
C VAL A 287 1.69 17.86 -12.86
N VAL A 288 1.62 17.54 -11.57
CA VAL A 288 2.66 16.78 -10.86
C VAL A 288 2.11 15.54 -10.17
N ASP A 289 1.21 15.70 -9.18
CA ASP A 289 0.85 14.57 -8.30
C ASP A 289 0.21 13.41 -9.08
N ILE A 290 -0.83 13.69 -9.87
CA ILE A 290 -1.51 12.70 -10.69
C ILE A 290 -0.61 12.12 -11.79
N PRO A 291 0.14 12.92 -12.58
CA PRO A 291 1.10 12.39 -13.56
C PRO A 291 2.21 11.53 -12.95
N VAL A 292 2.74 11.91 -11.78
CA VAL A 292 3.75 11.10 -11.08
C VAL A 292 3.14 9.79 -10.61
N MET A 293 1.97 9.82 -9.98
CA MET A 293 1.24 8.61 -9.57
C MET A 293 1.04 7.64 -10.75
N LEU A 294 0.57 8.15 -11.91
CA LEU A 294 0.40 7.35 -13.12
C LEU A 294 1.73 6.80 -13.63
N GLY A 295 2.74 7.65 -13.72
CA GLY A 295 4.07 7.30 -14.23
C GLY A 295 4.72 6.18 -13.41
N VAL A 296 4.71 6.27 -12.08
CA VAL A 296 5.29 5.24 -11.21
C VAL A 296 4.52 3.92 -11.30
N MET A 297 3.18 3.97 -11.40
CA MET A 297 2.36 2.77 -11.58
C MET A 297 2.57 2.12 -12.96
N LEU A 298 2.72 2.89 -14.03
CA LEU A 298 3.07 2.36 -15.35
C LEU A 298 4.43 1.66 -15.33
N ILE A 299 5.44 2.28 -14.71
CA ILE A 299 6.77 1.69 -14.56
C ILE A 299 6.71 0.41 -13.71
N LEU A 300 5.89 0.38 -12.64
CA LEU A 300 5.75 -0.80 -11.79
C LEU A 300 5.07 -1.96 -12.53
N THR A 301 4.00 -1.70 -13.31
CA THR A 301 3.06 -2.73 -13.75
C THR A 301 3.25 -3.18 -15.20
N ILE A 302 3.57 -2.28 -16.13
CA ILE A 302 3.65 -2.62 -17.55
C ILE A 302 4.82 -3.56 -17.88
N PRO A 303 6.07 -3.32 -17.43
CA PRO A 303 7.18 -4.22 -17.76
C PRO A 303 6.96 -5.66 -17.28
N PRO A 304 6.49 -5.94 -16.04
CA PRO A 304 6.22 -7.32 -15.62
C PRO A 304 5.04 -7.95 -16.34
N LEU A 305 4.00 -7.21 -16.74
CA LEU A 305 2.92 -7.74 -17.60
C LEU A 305 3.44 -8.18 -18.96
N ILE A 306 4.42 -7.47 -19.54
CA ILE A 306 5.00 -7.84 -20.83
C ILE A 306 6.04 -8.95 -20.67
N LYS A 307 7.01 -8.78 -19.76
CA LYS A 307 8.21 -9.62 -19.63
C LYS A 307 8.10 -10.73 -18.57
N GLY A 308 7.07 -10.73 -17.71
CA GLY A 308 6.91 -11.68 -16.61
C GLY A 308 7.96 -11.53 -15.49
N LYS A 309 8.69 -10.42 -15.45
CA LYS A 309 9.74 -10.19 -14.45
C LYS A 309 9.92 -8.71 -14.11
N MET A 310 10.32 -8.44 -12.90
CA MET A 310 10.80 -7.14 -12.42
C MET A 310 12.32 -7.08 -12.45
N THR A 311 12.89 -5.89 -12.62
CA THR A 311 14.33 -5.68 -12.75
C THR A 311 14.84 -4.67 -11.74
N ARG A 312 16.10 -4.80 -11.32
CA ARG A 312 16.75 -3.83 -10.41
C ARG A 312 16.73 -2.40 -10.96
N LEU A 313 16.93 -2.26 -12.28
CA LEU A 313 16.90 -0.95 -12.93
C LEU A 313 15.53 -0.27 -12.75
N GLN A 314 14.45 -1.03 -12.86
CA GLN A 314 13.09 -0.54 -12.61
C GLN A 314 12.93 0.00 -11.17
N GLY A 315 13.42 -0.73 -10.18
CA GLY A 315 13.44 -0.28 -8.77
C GLY A 315 14.26 1.00 -8.58
N ILE A 316 15.45 1.08 -9.18
CA ILE A 316 16.32 2.27 -9.09
C ILE A 316 15.66 3.49 -9.74
N ILE A 317 15.02 3.34 -10.90
CA ILE A 317 14.30 4.43 -11.58
C ILE A 317 13.15 4.94 -10.69
N LEU A 318 12.36 4.04 -10.10
CA LEU A 318 11.27 4.40 -9.19
C LEU A 318 11.79 5.16 -7.98
N LEU A 319 12.89 4.71 -7.34
CA LEU A 319 13.52 5.43 -6.22
C LEU A 319 13.98 6.82 -6.62
N ALA A 320 14.56 6.98 -7.81
CA ALA A 320 14.98 8.29 -8.31
C ALA A 320 13.79 9.23 -8.53
N ILE A 321 12.67 8.71 -9.06
CA ILE A 321 11.41 9.48 -9.21
C ILE A 321 10.87 9.88 -7.84
N TYR A 322 10.88 8.98 -6.84
CA TYR A 322 10.43 9.31 -5.48
C TYR A 322 11.27 10.41 -4.84
N ALA A 323 12.60 10.31 -4.95
CA ALA A 323 13.50 11.35 -4.44
C ALA A 323 13.24 12.71 -5.12
N ALA A 324 13.10 12.72 -6.44
CA ALA A 324 12.76 13.94 -7.19
C ALA A 324 11.39 14.51 -6.78
N PHE A 325 10.39 13.66 -6.59
CA PHE A 325 9.06 14.06 -6.12
C PHE A 325 9.12 14.67 -4.72
N CYS A 326 9.84 14.06 -3.79
CA CYS A 326 10.02 14.61 -2.45
C CYS A 326 10.71 15.98 -2.50
N ILE A 327 11.84 16.10 -3.23
CA ILE A 327 12.55 17.38 -3.37
C ILE A 327 11.60 18.45 -3.92
N PHE A 328 10.82 18.13 -4.93
CA PHE A 328 9.85 19.04 -5.51
C PHE A 328 8.76 19.47 -4.51
N GLN A 329 8.22 18.53 -3.72
CA GLN A 329 7.20 18.84 -2.70
C GLN A 329 7.72 19.74 -1.57
N PHE A 330 9.03 19.66 -1.25
CA PHE A 330 9.68 20.54 -0.27
C PHE A 330 10.05 21.91 -0.85
N ALA A 331 10.22 22.02 -2.18
CA ALA A 331 10.60 23.26 -2.84
C ALA A 331 9.41 24.19 -3.15
N LEU A 332 8.17 23.67 -3.09
CA LEU A 332 6.90 24.38 -3.26
C LEU A 332 6.27 24.74 -1.93
#